data_438169ad06a021786f93fec2c4ace454
#
_entry.id   438169ad06a021786f93fec2c4ace454
#
_cell.length_a   1.000
_cell.length_b   1.000
_cell.length_c   1.000
_cell.angle_alpha   90.00
_cell.angle_beta   90.00
_cell.angle_gamma   90.00
#
_symmetry.space_group_name_H-M   'P 1'
#
loop_
_entity.id
_entity.type
_entity.pdbx_description
1 polymer ?
#
loop_
_entity_poly.entity_id
_entity_poly.type
_entity_poly.pdbx_seq_one_letter_code
_entity_poly.pdbx_strand_id
1 'polypeptide(L)'
;MSKSVMCERYCAAIRRWRLLDVTAFLVLVLLSLAPAPVSADDGHRLRVMTQNLYVGSFFQELTAAKTPQEIIAAATLTYQNILATRPAERAVVIADKIADLRPDFVGLEQAAILRTGTVAPATTVTFDLLQSLLQQLAARGVRYEAVAVKPGLDAEVPTALGFNARITLRDALIVRADLLEQGQVKLSNLQIRQYIAASVDTEGYSSIDVTWRGRQFRFVTTHFALASLAPAQALELVQTAANTTLPVVLVCDCNANPDNPADPIFQNFAAYLLLKNAGFVDVFRTARPNDPGFTFGQAENLLNVTSTMSRRIDLVQFRGPFTIEDVQVVNASPADRERLGLWPSDHAGVVATLTLRSGAATD
;
A
#
# COMPACT_ATOMS: atom_id res chain seq x y z
N MET A 1 -64.84 16.31 -53.73
CA MET A 1 -64.24 15.33 -52.81
C MET A 1 -63.59 16.10 -51.69
N SER A 2 -64.10 15.91 -50.52
CA SER A 2 -63.91 16.74 -49.32
C SER A 2 -62.49 16.62 -48.71
N LYS A 3 -61.91 17.75 -48.27
CA LYS A 3 -60.63 17.89 -47.55
C LYS A 3 -60.57 17.11 -46.25
N SER A 4 -61.64 16.50 -45.79
CA SER A 4 -61.79 15.75 -44.55
C SER A 4 -61.13 14.31 -44.61
N VAL A 5 -61.18 13.67 -45.77
CA VAL A 5 -60.69 12.27 -45.92
C VAL A 5 -59.21 12.18 -46.03
N MET A 6 -58.52 13.28 -46.35
CA MET A 6 -57.02 13.27 -46.43
C MET A 6 -56.33 13.45 -45.06
N CYS A 7 -57.01 14.05 -44.09
CA CYS A 7 -56.50 14.29 -42.76
C CYS A 7 -56.51 13.02 -41.90
N GLU A 8 -57.54 12.18 -42.05
CA GLU A 8 -57.58 10.91 -41.23
C GLU A 8 -56.55 9.86 -41.65
N ARG A 9 -56.20 9.82 -42.96
CA ARG A 9 -55.12 8.86 -43.38
C ARG A 9 -53.74 9.27 -42.96
N TYR A 10 -53.44 10.56 -42.79
CA TYR A 10 -52.15 11.06 -42.31
C TYR A 10 -52.00 10.87 -40.80
N CYS A 11 -53.03 11.06 -40.02
CA CYS A 11 -53.01 10.85 -38.58
C CYS A 11 -52.83 9.39 -38.16
N ALA A 12 -53.38 8.45 -38.97
CA ALA A 12 -53.19 7.00 -38.67
C ALA A 12 -51.79 6.51 -39.00
N ALA A 13 -51.09 7.07 -39.99
CA ALA A 13 -49.73 6.72 -40.34
C ALA A 13 -48.74 7.21 -39.28
N ILE A 14 -48.90 8.42 -38.76
CA ILE A 14 -48.01 8.99 -37.72
C ILE A 14 -48.15 8.26 -36.38
N ARG A 15 -49.34 7.74 -36.03
CA ARG A 15 -49.51 6.94 -34.79
C ARG A 15 -48.82 5.56 -34.85
N ARG A 16 -48.76 4.92 -36.04
CA ARG A 16 -48.09 3.63 -36.20
C ARG A 16 -46.56 3.73 -36.13
N TRP A 17 -45.98 4.82 -36.61
CA TRP A 17 -44.52 5.01 -36.57
C TRP A 17 -44.00 5.34 -35.16
N ARG A 18 -44.77 6.08 -34.36
CA ARG A 18 -44.38 6.43 -33.00
C ARG A 18 -44.40 5.24 -32.01
N LEU A 19 -45.24 4.25 -32.23
CA LEU A 19 -45.31 3.05 -31.38
C LEU A 19 -44.20 2.04 -31.70
N LEU A 20 -43.72 1.99 -32.93
CA LEU A 20 -42.63 1.10 -33.31
C LEU A 20 -41.28 1.65 -32.88
N ASP A 21 -41.06 2.96 -32.92
CA ASP A 21 -39.81 3.59 -32.49
C ASP A 21 -39.60 3.55 -30.95
N VAL A 22 -40.68 3.68 -30.17
CA VAL A 22 -40.59 3.63 -28.70
C VAL A 22 -40.32 2.24 -28.21
N THR A 23 -40.88 1.21 -28.85
CA THR A 23 -40.59 -0.20 -28.47
C THR A 23 -39.22 -0.64 -28.91
N ALA A 24 -38.70 -0.21 -30.05
CA ALA A 24 -37.36 -0.48 -30.50
C ALA A 24 -36.30 0.22 -29.62
N PHE A 25 -36.57 1.46 -29.19
CA PHE A 25 -35.68 2.20 -28.29
C PHE A 25 -35.67 1.62 -26.88
N LEU A 26 -36.81 1.16 -26.35
CA LEU A 26 -36.88 0.49 -25.05
C LEU A 26 -36.20 -0.89 -25.05
N VAL A 27 -36.27 -1.64 -26.14
CA VAL A 27 -35.58 -2.92 -26.27
C VAL A 27 -34.05 -2.72 -26.42
N LEU A 28 -33.60 -1.67 -27.13
CA LEU A 28 -32.17 -1.32 -27.22
C LEU A 28 -31.59 -0.81 -25.89
N VAL A 29 -32.35 -0.07 -25.09
CA VAL A 29 -31.91 0.42 -23.77
C VAL A 29 -31.92 -0.70 -22.75
N LEU A 30 -32.81 -1.68 -22.83
CA LEU A 30 -32.82 -2.84 -21.95
C LEU A 30 -31.71 -3.87 -22.29
N LEU A 31 -31.26 -3.94 -23.53
CA LEU A 31 -30.13 -4.77 -23.95
C LEU A 31 -28.76 -4.16 -23.55
N SER A 32 -28.70 -2.84 -23.34
CA SER A 32 -27.47 -2.16 -22.88
C SER A 32 -27.28 -2.21 -21.35
N LEU A 33 -28.29 -2.68 -20.61
CA LEU A 33 -28.23 -2.90 -19.15
C LEU A 33 -27.94 -4.36 -18.74
N ALA A 34 -27.67 -5.23 -19.69
CA ALA A 34 -27.16 -6.57 -19.35
C ALA A 34 -25.77 -6.37 -18.70
N PRO A 35 -25.56 -6.82 -17.46
CA PRO A 35 -24.23 -6.78 -16.88
C PRO A 35 -23.29 -7.51 -17.85
N ALA A 36 -22.14 -6.89 -18.15
CA ALA A 36 -21.12 -7.55 -18.95
C ALA A 36 -20.87 -8.94 -18.33
N PRO A 37 -20.70 -10.00 -19.16
CA PRO A 37 -20.45 -11.32 -18.61
C PRO A 37 -19.21 -11.24 -17.72
N VAL A 38 -19.39 -11.46 -16.42
CA VAL A 38 -18.31 -11.61 -15.46
C VAL A 38 -17.47 -12.76 -15.98
N SER A 39 -16.24 -12.47 -16.42
CA SER A 39 -15.31 -13.51 -16.85
C SER A 39 -15.22 -14.54 -15.71
N ALA A 40 -15.34 -15.83 -16.04
CA ALA A 40 -15.31 -16.92 -15.05
C ALA A 40 -14.01 -16.97 -14.22
N ASP A 41 -13.00 -16.16 -14.59
CA ASP A 41 -11.69 -16.05 -13.94
C ASP A 41 -11.59 -14.86 -12.95
N ASP A 42 -12.55 -13.92 -12.92
CA ASP A 42 -12.57 -12.80 -11.97
C ASP A 42 -12.67 -13.26 -10.50
N GLY A 43 -13.07 -14.50 -10.27
CA GLY A 43 -13.23 -15.10 -8.94
C GLY A 43 -11.94 -15.21 -8.12
N HIS A 44 -10.77 -15.19 -8.75
CA HIS A 44 -9.48 -15.44 -8.08
C HIS A 44 -8.46 -14.30 -8.26
N ARG A 45 -8.90 -13.16 -8.81
CA ARG A 45 -8.07 -11.95 -8.88
C ARG A 45 -7.89 -11.38 -7.48
N LEU A 46 -6.65 -11.11 -7.15
CA LEU A 46 -6.18 -10.57 -5.87
C LEU A 46 -5.41 -9.28 -6.15
N ARG A 47 -5.83 -8.17 -5.57
CA ARG A 47 -5.08 -6.92 -5.66
C ARG A 47 -4.37 -6.64 -4.35
N VAL A 48 -3.06 -6.45 -4.41
CA VAL A 48 -2.21 -6.24 -3.24
C VAL A 48 -1.40 -4.95 -3.41
N MET A 49 -1.03 -4.33 -2.29
CA MET A 49 -0.27 -3.08 -2.28
C MET A 49 0.74 -3.07 -1.15
N THR A 50 1.89 -2.40 -1.36
CA THR A 50 2.78 -1.89 -0.32
C THR A 50 2.86 -0.38 -0.38
N GLN A 51 2.93 0.30 0.78
CA GLN A 51 3.02 1.74 0.86
C GLN A 51 3.71 2.17 2.15
N ASN A 52 4.92 2.70 2.04
CA ASN A 52 5.55 3.40 3.15
C ASN A 52 4.88 4.78 3.32
N LEU A 53 4.35 5.06 4.53
CA LEU A 53 3.59 6.28 4.83
C LEU A 53 4.49 7.48 5.14
N TYR A 54 5.76 7.24 5.37
CA TYR A 54 6.76 8.22 5.77
C TYR A 54 6.40 8.98 7.04
N VAL A 55 7.17 8.80 8.07
CA VAL A 55 6.96 9.50 9.35
C VAL A 55 7.20 11.02 9.27
N GLY A 56 8.03 11.48 8.31
CA GLY A 56 8.31 12.90 8.08
C GLY A 56 9.71 13.36 8.47
N SER A 57 10.63 12.43 8.77
CA SER A 57 12.05 12.71 9.02
C SER A 57 12.89 11.47 8.78
N PHE A 58 14.14 11.68 8.39
CA PHE A 58 15.19 10.65 8.33
C PHE A 58 15.95 10.50 9.66
N PHE A 59 15.61 11.28 10.69
CA PHE A 59 16.23 11.29 12.01
C PHE A 59 17.75 11.53 12.02
N GLN A 60 18.32 12.11 10.96
CA GLN A 60 19.76 12.29 10.83
C GLN A 60 20.34 13.16 11.95
N GLU A 61 19.65 14.23 12.34
CA GLU A 61 20.07 15.11 13.42
C GLU A 61 20.11 14.40 14.76
N LEU A 62 19.11 13.54 15.05
CA LEU A 62 19.06 12.77 16.28
C LEU A 62 20.17 11.71 16.35
N THR A 63 20.44 11.03 15.23
CA THR A 63 21.50 10.01 15.17
C THR A 63 22.91 10.61 15.21
N ALA A 64 23.07 11.86 14.80
CA ALA A 64 24.33 12.59 14.84
C ALA A 64 24.62 13.24 16.20
N ALA A 65 23.59 13.49 17.03
CA ALA A 65 23.71 14.18 18.32
C ALA A 65 24.47 13.31 19.34
N LYS A 66 25.39 13.92 20.09
CA LYS A 66 26.30 13.23 21.03
C LYS A 66 26.17 13.73 22.46
N THR A 67 25.62 14.91 22.67
CA THR A 67 25.46 15.51 24.00
C THR A 67 23.96 15.66 24.32
N PRO A 68 23.57 15.72 25.60
CA PRO A 68 22.17 15.95 25.97
C PRO A 68 21.58 17.21 25.35
N GLN A 69 22.36 18.27 25.24
CA GLN A 69 21.95 19.54 24.63
C GLN A 69 21.70 19.39 23.11
N GLU A 70 22.60 18.69 22.43
CA GLU A 70 22.43 18.38 21.00
C GLU A 70 21.20 17.49 20.78
N ILE A 71 20.97 16.50 21.64
CA ILE A 71 19.78 15.62 21.56
C ILE A 71 18.50 16.43 21.69
N ILE A 72 18.41 17.35 22.65
CA ILE A 72 17.23 18.21 22.85
C ILE A 72 17.02 19.12 21.62
N ALA A 73 18.09 19.72 21.09
CA ALA A 73 18.03 20.56 19.91
C ALA A 73 17.58 19.75 18.66
N ALA A 74 18.19 18.59 18.45
CA ALA A 74 17.87 17.68 17.36
C ALA A 74 16.42 17.17 17.45
N ALA A 75 15.94 16.77 18.64
CA ALA A 75 14.56 16.35 18.86
C ALA A 75 13.56 17.47 18.57
N THR A 76 13.91 18.71 18.92
CA THR A 76 13.08 19.88 18.61
C THR A 76 12.97 20.10 17.11
N LEU A 77 14.08 20.05 16.39
CA LEU A 77 14.12 20.19 14.93
C LEU A 77 13.38 19.04 14.24
N THR A 78 13.65 17.81 14.64
CA THR A 78 12.96 16.61 14.11
C THR A 78 11.45 16.71 14.30
N TYR A 79 10.98 17.11 15.47
CA TYR A 79 9.56 17.32 15.74
C TYR A 79 8.96 18.37 14.79
N GLN A 80 9.63 19.51 14.61
CA GLN A 80 9.19 20.58 13.71
C GLN A 80 9.17 20.13 12.26
N ASN A 81 10.21 19.41 11.80
CA ASN A 81 10.31 18.87 10.44
C ASN A 81 9.18 17.88 10.16
N ILE A 82 8.91 16.95 11.08
CA ILE A 82 7.80 16.01 10.96
C ILE A 82 6.49 16.75 10.75
N LEU A 83 6.17 17.74 11.59
CA LEU A 83 4.92 18.51 11.44
C LEU A 83 4.86 19.32 10.16
N ALA A 84 6.00 19.86 9.69
CA ALA A 84 6.08 20.60 8.43
C ALA A 84 5.72 19.74 7.21
N THR A 85 5.94 18.42 7.27
CA THR A 85 5.51 17.47 6.22
C THR A 85 4.01 17.17 6.22
N ARG A 86 3.23 17.73 7.15
CA ARG A 86 1.76 17.62 7.23
C ARG A 86 1.24 16.17 7.16
N PRO A 87 1.59 15.27 8.10
CA PRO A 87 1.31 13.83 8.01
C PRO A 87 -0.16 13.50 7.83
N ALA A 88 -1.06 14.19 8.54
CA ALA A 88 -2.51 13.96 8.44
C ALA A 88 -3.08 14.30 7.05
N GLU A 89 -2.57 15.39 6.40
CA GLU A 89 -3.01 15.77 5.05
C GLU A 89 -2.47 14.81 3.99
N ARG A 90 -1.23 14.31 4.17
CA ARG A 90 -0.65 13.30 3.27
C ARG A 90 -1.45 11.99 3.28
N ALA A 91 -1.94 11.59 4.45
CA ALA A 91 -2.82 10.43 4.57
C ALA A 91 -4.10 10.55 3.73
N VAL A 92 -4.62 11.78 3.48
CA VAL A 92 -5.76 12.03 2.59
C VAL A 92 -5.46 11.59 1.15
N VAL A 93 -4.30 12.00 0.62
CA VAL A 93 -3.91 11.68 -0.79
C VAL A 93 -3.66 10.18 -0.96
N ILE A 94 -2.98 9.57 0.01
CA ILE A 94 -2.74 8.12 -0.01
C ILE A 94 -4.07 7.36 0.08
N ALA A 95 -5.01 7.82 0.94
CA ALA A 95 -6.33 7.21 1.06
C ALA A 95 -7.15 7.31 -0.22
N ASP A 96 -7.08 8.43 -0.97
CA ASP A 96 -7.75 8.56 -2.27
C ASP A 96 -7.27 7.47 -3.22
N LYS A 97 -5.96 7.28 -3.34
CA LYS A 97 -5.38 6.29 -4.23
C LYS A 97 -5.78 4.85 -3.83
N ILE A 98 -5.75 4.55 -2.52
CA ILE A 98 -6.19 3.24 -2.01
C ILE A 98 -7.69 3.04 -2.26
N ALA A 99 -8.53 4.07 -2.07
CA ALA A 99 -9.96 4.00 -2.30
C ALA A 99 -10.30 3.80 -3.78
N ASP A 100 -9.58 4.47 -4.68
CA ASP A 100 -9.75 4.34 -6.14
C ASP A 100 -9.36 2.94 -6.64
N LEU A 101 -8.22 2.44 -6.19
CA LEU A 101 -7.67 1.16 -6.64
C LEU A 101 -8.25 -0.05 -5.89
N ARG A 102 -8.75 0.16 -4.66
CA ARG A 102 -9.38 -0.86 -3.82
C ARG A 102 -8.54 -2.14 -3.69
N PRO A 103 -7.24 -2.07 -3.30
CA PRO A 103 -6.46 -3.29 -3.07
C PRO A 103 -7.12 -4.12 -1.96
N ASP A 104 -7.07 -5.44 -2.09
CA ASP A 104 -7.68 -6.36 -1.12
C ASP A 104 -6.87 -6.43 0.16
N PHE A 105 -5.54 -6.35 0.03
CA PHE A 105 -4.56 -6.34 1.12
C PHE A 105 -3.55 -5.23 0.89
N VAL A 106 -3.18 -4.50 1.96
CA VAL A 106 -2.15 -3.46 1.92
C VAL A 106 -1.16 -3.66 3.07
N GLY A 107 0.12 -3.81 2.75
CA GLY A 107 1.21 -3.62 3.69
C GLY A 107 1.51 -2.13 3.80
N LEU A 108 1.59 -1.64 5.02
CA LEU A 108 1.90 -0.25 5.35
C LEU A 108 3.15 -0.21 6.22
N GLU A 109 4.16 0.50 5.76
CA GLU A 109 5.38 0.74 6.50
C GLU A 109 5.36 2.15 7.11
N GLN A 110 6.05 2.35 8.22
CA GLN A 110 6.13 3.61 8.96
C GLN A 110 4.77 4.22 9.33
N ALA A 111 3.79 3.39 9.71
CA ALA A 111 2.49 3.82 10.21
C ALA A 111 2.60 4.43 11.63
N ALA A 112 3.35 5.52 11.75
CA ALA A 112 3.82 6.10 13.01
C ALA A 112 2.72 6.77 13.85
N ILE A 113 2.99 6.83 15.18
CA ILE A 113 2.27 7.71 16.11
C ILE A 113 3.26 8.72 16.66
N LEU A 114 2.92 10.00 16.64
CA LEU A 114 3.61 11.04 17.36
C LEU A 114 2.77 11.51 18.55
N ARG A 115 3.39 11.56 19.74
CA ARG A 115 2.77 12.05 20.99
C ARG A 115 3.61 13.14 21.60
N THR A 116 2.95 13.99 22.38
CA THR A 116 3.59 15.02 23.20
C THR A 116 3.11 14.92 24.66
N GLY A 117 3.90 15.42 25.59
CA GLY A 117 3.55 15.49 26.99
C GLY A 117 4.62 16.19 27.83
N THR A 118 4.20 16.90 28.89
CA THR A 118 5.13 17.57 29.82
C THR A 118 5.73 16.60 30.84
N VAL A 119 5.17 15.39 30.94
CA VAL A 119 5.61 14.31 31.83
C VAL A 119 5.77 13.04 31.01
N ALA A 120 6.81 12.27 31.26
CA ALA A 120 7.01 10.96 30.63
C ALA A 120 6.12 9.88 31.31
N PRO A 121 5.55 8.94 30.54
CA PRO A 121 5.57 8.91 29.07
C PRO A 121 4.58 9.92 28.47
N ALA A 122 4.99 10.56 27.37
CA ALA A 122 4.13 11.44 26.60
C ALA A 122 2.93 10.66 26.01
N THR A 123 1.71 11.12 26.28
CA THR A 123 0.47 10.40 25.93
C THR A 123 -0.48 11.15 25.01
N THR A 124 -0.33 12.47 24.87
CA THR A 124 -1.20 13.28 24.01
C THR A 124 -0.84 13.01 22.54
N VAL A 125 -1.75 12.37 21.79
CA VAL A 125 -1.54 12.05 20.39
C VAL A 125 -1.59 13.32 19.55
N THR A 126 -0.50 13.64 18.87
CA THR A 126 -0.41 14.72 17.88
C THR A 126 -0.92 14.22 16.52
N PHE A 127 -0.51 13.04 16.10
CA PHE A 127 -1.11 12.29 14.99
C PHE A 127 -0.90 10.77 15.16
N ASP A 128 -1.75 10.00 14.50
CA ASP A 128 -1.63 8.56 14.26
C ASP A 128 -1.89 8.32 12.77
N LEU A 129 -0.84 7.97 12.00
CA LEU A 129 -0.93 7.81 10.56
C LEU A 129 -1.86 6.67 10.16
N LEU A 130 -1.82 5.52 10.86
CA LEU A 130 -2.71 4.40 10.58
C LEU A 130 -4.16 4.78 10.81
N GLN A 131 -4.45 5.37 11.96
CA GLN A 131 -5.80 5.79 12.31
C GLN A 131 -6.33 6.86 11.34
N SER A 132 -5.48 7.84 10.98
CA SER A 132 -5.83 8.88 10.00
C SER A 132 -6.15 8.26 8.65
N LEU A 133 -5.33 7.33 8.16
CA LEU A 133 -5.56 6.64 6.89
C LEU A 133 -6.88 5.85 6.90
N LEU A 134 -7.14 5.05 7.95
CA LEU A 134 -8.35 4.27 8.06
C LEU A 134 -9.62 5.14 8.13
N GLN A 135 -9.56 6.27 8.84
CA GLN A 135 -10.65 7.25 8.88
C GLN A 135 -10.91 7.88 7.51
N GLN A 136 -9.84 8.23 6.78
CA GLN A 136 -9.95 8.81 5.45
C GLN A 136 -10.51 7.79 4.44
N LEU A 137 -10.16 6.52 4.54
CA LEU A 137 -10.73 5.46 3.72
C LEU A 137 -12.22 5.24 4.01
N ALA A 138 -12.60 5.20 5.28
CA ALA A 138 -14.00 5.09 5.69
C ALA A 138 -14.85 6.27 5.20
N ALA A 139 -14.32 7.50 5.25
CA ALA A 139 -14.97 8.70 4.74
C ALA A 139 -15.23 8.64 3.21
N ARG A 140 -14.49 7.82 2.46
CA ARG A 140 -14.66 7.53 1.03
C ARG A 140 -15.56 6.32 0.74
N GLY A 141 -16.18 5.77 1.79
CA GLY A 141 -17.05 4.59 1.66
C GLY A 141 -16.29 3.28 1.43
N VAL A 142 -14.99 3.25 1.67
CA VAL A 142 -14.17 2.03 1.56
C VAL A 142 -13.53 1.75 2.91
N ARG A 143 -14.07 0.77 3.66
CA ARG A 143 -13.53 0.42 4.96
C ARG A 143 -12.44 -0.64 4.84
N TYR A 144 -11.40 -0.46 5.65
CA TYR A 144 -10.33 -1.42 5.88
C TYR A 144 -10.19 -1.72 7.37
N GLU A 145 -9.76 -2.92 7.68
CA GLU A 145 -9.44 -3.36 9.03
C GLU A 145 -7.93 -3.61 9.15
N ALA A 146 -7.33 -3.08 10.21
CA ALA A 146 -5.95 -3.41 10.57
C ALA A 146 -5.92 -4.78 11.25
N VAL A 147 -5.58 -5.82 10.49
CA VAL A 147 -5.56 -7.22 10.96
C VAL A 147 -4.24 -7.58 11.63
N ALA A 148 -3.19 -6.82 11.37
CA ALA A 148 -1.92 -6.91 12.07
C ALA A 148 -1.31 -5.51 12.22
N VAL A 149 -0.76 -5.24 13.40
CA VAL A 149 0.06 -4.04 13.66
C VAL A 149 1.32 -4.52 14.36
N LYS A 150 2.43 -4.45 13.67
CA LYS A 150 3.75 -4.81 14.20
C LYS A 150 4.37 -3.57 14.83
N PRO A 151 4.60 -3.56 16.15
CA PRO A 151 5.29 -2.44 16.80
C PRO A 151 6.77 -2.41 16.40
N GLY A 152 7.27 -1.20 16.18
CA GLY A 152 8.68 -0.90 15.97
C GLY A 152 9.27 -0.09 17.12
N LEU A 153 10.21 0.82 16.81
CA LEU A 153 10.81 1.75 17.77
C LEU A 153 9.71 2.54 18.52
N ASP A 154 9.87 2.62 19.83
CA ASP A 154 9.10 3.55 20.68
C ASP A 154 10.10 4.38 21.51
N ALA A 155 10.34 5.61 21.07
CA ALA A 155 11.35 6.48 21.67
C ALA A 155 10.75 7.82 22.08
N GLU A 156 11.17 8.31 23.25
CA GLU A 156 10.75 9.59 23.81
C GLU A 156 11.97 10.44 24.12
N VAL A 157 11.94 11.69 23.69
CA VAL A 157 13.04 12.64 23.89
C VAL A 157 12.48 14.01 24.31
N PRO A 158 13.09 14.71 25.29
CA PRO A 158 12.71 16.07 25.63
C PRO A 158 13.04 17.02 24.49
N THR A 159 12.21 18.06 24.33
CA THR A 159 12.39 19.14 23.35
C THR A 159 12.65 20.47 24.06
N ALA A 160 13.25 21.44 23.36
CA ALA A 160 13.36 22.81 23.86
C ALA A 160 12.02 23.57 23.91
N LEU A 161 10.92 22.94 23.48
CA LEU A 161 9.57 23.51 23.47
C LEU A 161 8.83 23.31 24.80
N GLY A 162 9.47 22.70 25.81
CA GLY A 162 8.90 22.49 27.14
C GLY A 162 8.04 21.21 27.26
N PHE A 163 8.14 20.28 26.33
CA PHE A 163 7.49 18.97 26.37
C PHE A 163 8.38 17.90 25.77
N ASN A 164 8.07 16.65 26.07
CA ASN A 164 8.68 15.49 25.43
C ASN A 164 7.94 15.16 24.15
N ALA A 165 8.68 14.82 23.08
CA ALA A 165 8.15 14.21 21.88
C ALA A 165 8.44 12.70 21.92
N ARG A 166 7.38 11.88 21.74
CA ARG A 166 7.46 10.43 21.70
C ARG A 166 6.97 9.93 20.36
N ILE A 167 7.82 9.20 19.65
CA ILE A 167 7.50 8.56 18.39
C ILE A 167 7.41 7.06 18.58
N THR A 168 6.35 6.45 18.04
CA THR A 168 6.22 5.00 17.93
C THR A 168 6.12 4.66 16.45
N LEU A 169 7.13 3.98 15.90
CA LEU A 169 7.09 3.42 14.55
C LEU A 169 6.28 2.11 14.57
N ARG A 170 5.55 1.86 13.52
CA ARG A 170 4.75 0.64 13.35
C ARG A 170 4.68 0.30 11.88
N ASP A 171 4.58 -1.00 11.58
CA ASP A 171 4.12 -1.47 10.29
C ASP A 171 2.75 -2.12 10.46
N ALA A 172 1.90 -2.09 9.43
CA ALA A 172 0.57 -2.64 9.54
C ALA A 172 0.17 -3.41 8.27
N LEU A 173 -0.69 -4.41 8.46
CA LEU A 173 -1.42 -5.08 7.41
C LEU A 173 -2.89 -4.69 7.53
N ILE A 174 -3.44 -4.08 6.49
CA ILE A 174 -4.86 -3.77 6.41
C ILE A 174 -5.53 -4.57 5.30
N VAL A 175 -6.76 -4.98 5.55
CA VAL A 175 -7.58 -5.80 4.64
C VAL A 175 -8.92 -5.10 4.42
N ARG A 176 -9.46 -5.17 3.22
CA ARG A 176 -10.80 -4.63 2.94
C ARG A 176 -11.86 -5.30 3.82
N ALA A 177 -12.61 -4.48 4.57
CA ALA A 177 -13.60 -4.95 5.54
C ALA A 177 -14.75 -5.71 4.88
N ASP A 178 -15.21 -5.27 3.70
CA ASP A 178 -16.29 -5.92 2.96
C ASP A 178 -15.97 -7.37 2.57
N LEU A 179 -14.71 -7.70 2.31
CA LEU A 179 -14.29 -9.06 2.00
C LEU A 179 -14.34 -10.00 3.22
N LEU A 180 -14.01 -9.46 4.39
CA LEU A 180 -14.10 -10.17 5.67
C LEU A 180 -15.56 -10.39 6.06
N GLU A 181 -16.38 -9.34 5.99
CA GLU A 181 -17.81 -9.36 6.33
C GLU A 181 -18.63 -10.32 5.44
N GLN A 182 -18.29 -10.40 4.15
CA GLN A 182 -18.93 -11.28 3.18
C GLN A 182 -18.38 -12.73 3.21
N GLY A 183 -17.38 -13.00 4.06
CA GLY A 183 -16.75 -14.32 4.16
C GLY A 183 -15.95 -14.73 2.91
N GLN A 184 -15.63 -13.78 2.01
CA GLN A 184 -14.79 -14.02 0.85
C GLN A 184 -13.31 -14.20 1.25
N VAL A 185 -12.92 -13.60 2.38
CA VAL A 185 -11.63 -13.76 3.03
C VAL A 185 -11.82 -14.34 4.41
N LYS A 186 -11.06 -15.40 4.72
CA LYS A 186 -10.89 -15.90 6.08
C LYS A 186 -9.41 -15.86 6.42
N LEU A 187 -9.11 -15.35 7.61
CA LEU A 187 -7.74 -15.16 8.10
C LEU A 187 -7.47 -16.18 9.22
N SER A 188 -6.27 -16.72 9.22
CA SER A 188 -5.82 -17.66 10.26
C SER A 188 -4.29 -17.58 10.40
N ASN A 189 -3.75 -18.19 11.45
CA ASN A 189 -2.32 -18.33 11.69
C ASN A 189 -1.56 -17.00 11.59
N LEU A 190 -2.12 -15.93 12.20
CA LEU A 190 -1.44 -14.63 12.29
C LEU A 190 -0.15 -14.76 13.11
N GLN A 191 0.95 -14.30 12.56
CA GLN A 191 2.23 -14.15 13.24
C GLN A 191 2.71 -12.70 13.08
N ILE A 192 3.13 -12.11 14.19
CA ILE A 192 3.78 -10.81 14.25
C ILE A 192 5.12 -11.04 14.94
N ARG A 193 6.22 -10.80 14.24
CA ARG A 193 7.58 -11.12 14.71
C ARG A 193 8.54 -9.97 14.46
N GLN A 194 9.41 -9.73 15.43
CA GLN A 194 10.63 -8.96 15.26
C GLN A 194 11.71 -9.88 14.74
N TYR A 195 12.58 -9.39 13.86
CA TYR A 195 13.76 -10.12 13.41
C TYR A 195 14.77 -10.26 14.56
N ILE A 196 15.54 -11.35 14.55
CA ILE A 196 16.66 -11.55 15.48
C ILE A 196 17.75 -10.50 15.18
N ALA A 197 18.05 -10.30 13.89
CA ALA A 197 18.95 -9.25 13.42
C ALA A 197 18.15 -7.96 13.14
N ALA A 198 17.73 -7.25 14.18
CA ALA A 198 17.04 -5.97 14.06
C ALA A 198 17.95 -4.80 14.41
N SER A 199 17.67 -3.63 13.82
CA SER A 199 18.26 -2.36 14.21
C SER A 199 17.53 -1.76 15.43
N VAL A 200 17.82 -0.50 15.75
CA VAL A 200 17.06 0.27 16.76
C VAL A 200 15.59 0.44 16.38
N ASP A 201 15.26 0.37 15.09
CA ASP A 201 13.88 0.47 14.59
C ASP A 201 13.06 -0.80 14.81
N THR A 202 13.73 -1.88 15.28
CA THR A 202 13.08 -3.15 15.64
C THR A 202 12.27 -3.76 14.50
N GLU A 203 12.87 -3.84 13.30
CA GLU A 203 12.23 -4.36 12.08
C GLU A 203 11.71 -5.78 12.28
N GLY A 204 10.78 -6.17 11.44
CA GLY A 204 10.19 -7.49 11.51
C GLY A 204 9.15 -7.70 10.41
N TYR A 205 8.31 -8.71 10.60
CA TYR A 205 7.26 -9.06 9.65
C TYR A 205 5.93 -9.35 10.32
N SER A 206 4.87 -9.22 9.55
CA SER A 206 3.57 -9.83 9.84
C SER A 206 3.25 -10.84 8.75
N SER A 207 2.81 -12.04 9.12
CA SER A 207 2.35 -13.05 8.17
C SER A 207 1.02 -13.63 8.60
N ILE A 208 0.16 -13.94 7.63
CA ILE A 208 -1.17 -14.47 7.87
C ILE A 208 -1.57 -15.45 6.77
N ASP A 209 -2.17 -16.56 7.14
CA ASP A 209 -2.75 -17.51 6.18
C ASP A 209 -4.14 -17.01 5.78
N VAL A 210 -4.35 -16.90 4.49
CA VAL A 210 -5.56 -16.36 3.86
C VAL A 210 -6.27 -17.48 3.12
N THR A 211 -7.55 -17.69 3.41
CA THR A 211 -8.45 -18.41 2.52
C THR A 211 -9.21 -17.38 1.69
N TRP A 212 -8.84 -17.28 0.42
CA TRP A 212 -9.38 -16.37 -0.57
C TRP A 212 -10.33 -17.11 -1.50
N ARG A 213 -11.64 -16.90 -1.32
CA ARG A 213 -12.66 -17.55 -2.16
C ARG A 213 -12.42 -19.06 -2.35
N GLY A 214 -12.05 -19.74 -1.25
CA GLY A 214 -11.80 -21.19 -1.22
C GLY A 214 -10.36 -21.63 -1.54
N ARG A 215 -9.47 -20.73 -1.97
CA ARG A 215 -8.04 -21.03 -2.18
C ARG A 215 -7.20 -20.45 -1.05
N GLN A 216 -6.12 -21.11 -0.73
CA GLN A 216 -5.25 -20.70 0.36
C GLN A 216 -3.94 -20.14 -0.16
N PHE A 217 -3.45 -19.08 0.48
CA PHE A 217 -2.11 -18.56 0.34
C PHE A 217 -1.68 -17.90 1.65
N ARG A 218 -0.38 -17.63 1.81
CA ARG A 218 0.16 -16.82 2.89
C ARG A 218 0.45 -15.42 2.40
N PHE A 219 -0.07 -14.42 3.11
CA PHE A 219 0.31 -13.02 2.91
C PHE A 219 1.37 -12.61 3.93
N VAL A 220 2.43 -11.95 3.48
CA VAL A 220 3.52 -11.47 4.31
C VAL A 220 3.76 -10.01 4.00
N THR A 221 3.88 -9.17 5.04
CA THR A 221 4.38 -7.80 4.93
C THR A 221 5.60 -7.64 5.82
N THR A 222 6.60 -6.91 5.34
CA THR A 222 7.84 -6.66 6.08
C THR A 222 8.45 -5.32 5.69
N HIS A 223 9.21 -4.75 6.63
CA HIS A 223 10.10 -3.62 6.42
C HIS A 223 11.51 -4.09 6.82
N PHE A 224 12.44 -4.18 5.87
CA PHE A 224 13.81 -4.55 6.17
C PHE A 224 14.62 -3.34 6.64
N ALA A 225 15.63 -3.60 7.48
CA ALA A 225 16.60 -2.60 7.89
C ALA A 225 17.40 -2.06 6.70
N LEU A 226 17.92 -0.88 6.87
CA LEU A 226 18.98 -0.36 6.01
C LEU A 226 20.28 -1.14 6.18
N ALA A 227 21.11 -1.12 5.14
CA ALA A 227 22.48 -1.64 5.16
C ALA A 227 22.62 -3.15 5.47
N SER A 228 23.59 -3.54 6.30
CA SER A 228 24.08 -4.91 6.43
C SER A 228 23.12 -5.91 7.10
N LEU A 229 22.04 -5.47 7.71
CA LEU A 229 21.12 -6.36 8.43
C LEU A 229 20.08 -7.03 7.51
N ALA A 230 19.65 -6.37 6.45
CA ALA A 230 18.59 -6.88 5.56
C ALA A 230 18.87 -8.28 4.98
N PRO A 231 20.09 -8.68 4.61
CA PRO A 231 20.33 -10.05 4.17
C PRO A 231 20.04 -11.10 5.24
N ALA A 232 20.38 -10.84 6.52
CA ALA A 232 20.07 -11.74 7.63
C ALA A 232 18.56 -11.80 7.87
N GLN A 233 17.86 -10.65 7.78
CA GLN A 233 16.42 -10.56 7.92
C GLN A 233 15.69 -11.28 6.76
N ALA A 234 16.15 -11.15 5.53
CA ALA A 234 15.61 -11.88 4.39
C ALA A 234 15.78 -13.40 4.53
N LEU A 235 16.95 -13.85 5.02
CA LEU A 235 17.18 -15.27 5.30
C LEU A 235 16.22 -15.78 6.38
N GLU A 236 16.07 -15.03 7.48
CA GLU A 236 15.14 -15.38 8.56
C GLU A 236 13.69 -15.43 8.05
N LEU A 237 13.26 -14.45 7.25
CA LEU A 237 11.92 -14.44 6.64
C LEU A 237 11.68 -15.68 5.79
N VAL A 238 12.65 -16.08 4.96
CA VAL A 238 12.56 -17.29 4.13
C VAL A 238 12.45 -18.56 5.00
N GLN A 239 13.20 -18.61 6.09
CA GLN A 239 13.23 -19.78 7.01
C GLN A 239 12.02 -19.85 7.95
N THR A 240 11.28 -18.75 8.12
CA THR A 240 10.15 -18.63 9.06
C THR A 240 8.84 -18.29 8.36
N ALA A 241 8.55 -17.03 8.12
CA ALA A 241 7.28 -16.57 7.54
C ALA A 241 6.99 -17.20 6.17
N ALA A 242 8.00 -17.32 5.32
CA ALA A 242 7.85 -17.94 4.01
C ALA A 242 8.11 -19.46 4.01
N ASN A 243 8.45 -20.08 5.13
CA ASN A 243 8.60 -21.53 5.24
C ASN A 243 7.22 -22.20 5.35
N THR A 244 6.61 -22.41 4.20
CA THR A 244 5.26 -23.00 4.07
C THR A 244 5.11 -23.65 2.69
N THR A 245 4.21 -24.63 2.61
CA THR A 245 3.76 -25.23 1.35
C THR A 245 2.70 -24.38 0.63
N LEU A 246 2.12 -23.39 1.31
CA LEU A 246 1.18 -22.47 0.69
C LEU A 246 1.88 -21.58 -0.33
N PRO A 247 1.20 -21.15 -1.40
CA PRO A 247 1.62 -19.99 -2.17
C PRO A 247 1.84 -18.78 -1.26
N VAL A 248 2.82 -17.93 -1.56
CA VAL A 248 3.15 -16.75 -0.73
C VAL A 248 3.07 -15.49 -1.57
N VAL A 249 2.42 -14.47 -1.04
CA VAL A 249 2.53 -13.09 -1.51
C VAL A 249 3.31 -12.31 -0.46
N LEU A 250 4.35 -11.63 -0.87
CA LEU A 250 5.21 -10.77 -0.04
C LEU A 250 5.13 -9.35 -0.56
N VAL A 251 4.82 -8.41 0.31
CA VAL A 251 4.89 -6.97 0.05
C VAL A 251 5.85 -6.33 1.07
N CYS A 252 6.65 -5.37 0.64
CA CYS A 252 7.67 -4.80 1.53
C CYS A 252 8.17 -3.42 1.07
N ASP A 253 8.55 -2.59 2.02
CA ASP A 253 9.73 -1.77 1.87
C ASP A 253 10.94 -2.67 2.17
N CYS A 254 11.55 -3.15 1.12
CA CYS A 254 12.64 -4.12 1.24
C CYS A 254 14.00 -3.47 1.49
N ASN A 255 14.09 -2.15 1.42
CA ASN A 255 15.35 -1.41 1.53
C ASN A 255 16.50 -2.01 0.68
N ALA A 256 16.14 -2.73 -0.36
CA ALA A 256 17.04 -3.43 -1.27
C ALA A 256 16.74 -2.98 -2.70
N ASN A 257 17.69 -2.33 -3.35
CA ASN A 257 17.56 -1.91 -4.74
C ASN A 257 17.98 -3.05 -5.69
N PRO A 258 17.02 -3.79 -6.28
CA PRO A 258 17.32 -4.94 -7.15
C PRO A 258 17.96 -4.54 -8.47
N ASP A 259 17.87 -3.25 -8.84
CA ASP A 259 18.31 -2.76 -10.15
C ASP A 259 19.70 -2.11 -10.08
N ASN A 260 20.24 -1.91 -8.87
CA ASN A 260 21.60 -1.40 -8.66
C ASN A 260 22.30 -2.15 -7.52
N PRO A 261 23.02 -3.25 -7.81
CA PRO A 261 23.76 -4.01 -6.80
C PRO A 261 24.82 -3.20 -6.04
N ALA A 262 25.29 -2.11 -6.64
CA ALA A 262 26.31 -1.22 -6.06
C ALA A 262 25.72 0.06 -5.49
N ASP A 263 24.44 0.08 -5.16
CA ASP A 263 23.80 1.25 -4.56
C ASP A 263 24.51 1.62 -3.25
N PRO A 264 25.04 2.87 -3.12
CA PRO A 264 25.86 3.23 -1.97
C PRO A 264 25.04 3.37 -0.66
N ILE A 265 23.73 3.52 -0.76
CA ILE A 265 22.82 3.68 0.39
C ILE A 265 22.14 2.36 0.71
N PHE A 266 21.55 1.72 -0.29
CA PHE A 266 20.81 0.47 -0.16
C PHE A 266 21.70 -0.73 -0.55
N GLN A 267 22.71 -1.01 0.25
CA GLN A 267 23.69 -2.10 0.04
C GLN A 267 23.10 -3.48 0.31
N ASN A 268 21.80 -3.65 0.07
CA ASN A 268 21.01 -4.81 0.47
C ASN A 268 20.65 -5.73 -0.71
N PHE A 269 21.34 -5.62 -1.83
CA PHE A 269 21.09 -6.47 -2.99
C PHE A 269 21.13 -7.97 -2.65
N ALA A 270 21.94 -8.38 -1.67
CA ALA A 270 21.98 -9.75 -1.18
C ALA A 270 20.63 -10.20 -0.58
N ALA A 271 19.86 -9.31 0.07
CA ALA A 271 18.53 -9.63 0.58
C ALA A 271 17.56 -9.96 -0.57
N TYR A 272 17.57 -9.16 -1.64
CA TYR A 272 16.80 -9.44 -2.85
C TYR A 272 17.19 -10.79 -3.48
N LEU A 273 18.49 -11.10 -3.58
CA LEU A 273 18.97 -12.38 -4.12
C LEU A 273 18.52 -13.56 -3.27
N LEU A 274 18.52 -13.45 -1.94
CA LEU A 274 18.01 -14.50 -1.05
C LEU A 274 16.55 -14.81 -1.31
N LEU A 275 15.70 -13.79 -1.46
CA LEU A 275 14.29 -13.96 -1.81
C LEU A 275 14.15 -14.60 -3.19
N LYS A 276 14.86 -14.10 -4.20
CA LYS A 276 14.84 -14.65 -5.56
C LYS A 276 15.28 -16.13 -5.58
N ASN A 277 16.34 -16.49 -4.87
CA ASN A 277 16.83 -17.86 -4.78
C ASN A 277 15.87 -18.78 -4.00
N ALA A 278 15.03 -18.22 -3.11
CA ALA A 278 13.94 -18.92 -2.43
C ALA A 278 12.68 -19.07 -3.32
N GLY A 279 12.75 -18.69 -4.60
CA GLY A 279 11.70 -18.87 -5.60
C GLY A 279 10.71 -17.71 -5.67
N PHE A 280 10.99 -16.56 -5.05
CA PHE A 280 10.14 -15.38 -5.20
C PHE A 280 10.33 -14.72 -6.57
N VAL A 281 9.22 -14.34 -7.18
CA VAL A 281 9.13 -13.61 -8.45
C VAL A 281 8.86 -12.15 -8.15
N ASP A 282 9.70 -11.27 -8.66
CA ASP A 282 9.50 -9.80 -8.60
C ASP A 282 8.44 -9.41 -9.63
N VAL A 283 7.28 -8.96 -9.15
CA VAL A 283 6.12 -8.67 -10.00
C VAL A 283 6.40 -7.53 -10.96
N PHE A 284 6.97 -6.42 -10.45
CA PHE A 284 7.20 -5.24 -11.26
C PHE A 284 8.23 -5.52 -12.36
N ARG A 285 9.38 -6.08 -12.00
CA ARG A 285 10.43 -6.36 -12.98
C ARG A 285 10.01 -7.39 -14.02
N THR A 286 9.16 -8.36 -13.64
CA THR A 286 8.63 -9.37 -14.58
C THR A 286 7.65 -8.76 -15.57
N ALA A 287 6.74 -7.90 -15.12
CA ALA A 287 5.71 -7.30 -15.97
C ALA A 287 6.21 -6.08 -16.76
N ARG A 288 7.16 -5.33 -16.21
CA ARG A 288 7.66 -4.05 -16.73
C ARG A 288 9.20 -4.06 -16.83
N PRO A 289 9.81 -4.92 -17.66
CA PRO A 289 11.27 -5.14 -17.66
C PRO A 289 12.10 -3.90 -18.02
N ASN A 290 11.54 -2.96 -18.78
CA ASN A 290 12.22 -1.75 -19.26
C ASN A 290 11.81 -0.48 -18.49
N ASP A 291 10.85 -0.56 -17.55
CA ASP A 291 10.43 0.58 -16.73
C ASP A 291 11.28 0.59 -15.45
N PRO A 292 11.91 1.72 -15.08
CA PRO A 292 12.68 1.80 -13.85
C PRO A 292 11.84 1.53 -12.60
N GLY A 293 10.55 1.93 -12.59
CA GLY A 293 9.64 1.67 -11.48
C GLY A 293 10.11 2.25 -10.16
N PHE A 294 10.73 3.43 -10.17
CA PHE A 294 11.29 4.04 -8.97
C PHE A 294 10.23 4.27 -7.91
N THR A 295 10.55 3.90 -6.68
CA THR A 295 9.64 3.99 -5.54
C THR A 295 10.16 4.84 -4.38
N PHE A 296 11.44 5.25 -4.37
CA PHE A 296 12.04 6.01 -3.29
C PHE A 296 12.95 7.13 -3.78
N GLY A 297 13.00 8.24 -3.03
CA GLY A 297 13.99 9.29 -3.20
C GLY A 297 13.43 10.71 -3.27
N GLN A 298 12.22 10.99 -2.79
CA GLN A 298 11.80 12.39 -2.61
C GLN A 298 12.60 13.04 -1.46
N ALA A 299 12.69 14.37 -1.48
CA ALA A 299 13.38 15.11 -0.43
C ALA A 299 12.71 14.91 0.93
N GLU A 300 13.48 14.93 2.03
CA GLU A 300 12.99 14.74 3.40
C GLU A 300 11.81 15.65 3.75
N ASN A 301 11.84 16.90 3.31
CA ASN A 301 10.75 17.86 3.52
C ASN A 301 9.59 17.72 2.53
N LEU A 302 9.70 16.83 1.53
CA LEU A 302 8.70 16.55 0.48
C LEU A 302 8.38 17.75 -0.44
N LEU A 303 9.15 18.81 -0.41
CA LEU A 303 8.87 20.06 -1.14
C LEU A 303 9.52 20.15 -2.53
N ASN A 304 10.37 19.19 -2.90
CA ASN A 304 10.98 19.18 -4.24
C ASN A 304 9.90 19.22 -5.33
N VAL A 305 10.06 20.15 -6.28
CA VAL A 305 9.05 20.41 -7.34
C VAL A 305 9.01 19.26 -8.34
N THR A 306 10.18 18.77 -8.72
CA THR A 306 10.31 17.60 -9.61
C THR A 306 10.63 16.37 -8.76
N SER A 307 10.06 15.23 -9.13
CA SER A 307 10.39 13.98 -8.46
C SER A 307 11.89 13.68 -8.55
N THR A 308 12.45 13.30 -7.41
CA THR A 308 13.86 12.88 -7.28
C THR A 308 13.98 11.38 -7.01
N MET A 309 12.88 10.65 -7.17
CA MET A 309 12.88 9.18 -7.03
C MET A 309 13.88 8.57 -8.01
N SER A 310 14.72 7.70 -7.51
CA SER A 310 15.82 7.10 -8.26
C SER A 310 16.12 5.64 -7.88
N ARG A 311 15.33 5.07 -6.99
CA ARG A 311 15.50 3.72 -6.47
C ARG A 311 14.18 2.98 -6.41
N ARG A 312 14.20 1.70 -6.67
CA ARG A 312 13.06 0.80 -6.52
C ARG A 312 13.34 -0.14 -5.35
N ILE A 313 12.77 0.16 -4.19
CA ILE A 313 12.99 -0.59 -2.94
C ILE A 313 11.70 -1.12 -2.33
N ASP A 314 10.55 -0.61 -2.76
CA ASP A 314 9.23 -1.11 -2.39
C ASP A 314 8.81 -2.16 -3.41
N LEU A 315 8.57 -3.39 -2.96
CA LEU A 315 8.41 -4.54 -3.85
C LEU A 315 7.13 -5.31 -3.52
N VAL A 316 6.49 -5.81 -4.58
CA VAL A 316 5.51 -6.88 -4.52
C VAL A 316 6.14 -8.11 -5.15
N GLN A 317 6.18 -9.20 -4.40
CA GLN A 317 6.75 -10.47 -4.83
C GLN A 317 5.79 -11.61 -4.53
N PHE A 318 5.89 -12.70 -5.27
CA PHE A 318 5.16 -13.91 -4.94
C PHE A 318 5.99 -15.16 -5.17
N ARG A 319 5.58 -16.25 -4.51
CA ARG A 319 6.04 -17.61 -4.78
C ARG A 319 4.83 -18.52 -4.88
N GLY A 320 4.78 -19.37 -5.91
CA GLY A 320 3.68 -20.30 -6.17
C GLY A 320 2.90 -19.96 -7.44
N PRO A 321 1.72 -20.56 -7.65
CA PRO A 321 1.00 -20.52 -8.92
C PRO A 321 0.19 -19.21 -9.10
N PHE A 322 0.86 -18.08 -9.09
CA PHE A 322 0.25 -16.79 -9.43
C PHE A 322 0.54 -16.38 -10.87
N THR A 323 -0.41 -15.68 -11.48
CA THR A 323 -0.21 -14.95 -12.74
C THR A 323 -0.27 -13.46 -12.46
N ILE A 324 0.60 -12.70 -13.10
CA ILE A 324 0.58 -11.23 -13.02
C ILE A 324 -0.41 -10.71 -14.06
N GLU A 325 -1.43 -9.98 -13.62
CA GLU A 325 -2.40 -9.32 -14.49
C GLU A 325 -2.02 -7.86 -14.76
N ASP A 326 -1.60 -7.15 -13.71
CA ASP A 326 -1.15 -5.75 -13.79
C ASP A 326 -0.26 -5.39 -12.62
N VAL A 327 0.58 -4.36 -12.82
CA VAL A 327 1.36 -3.73 -11.76
C VAL A 327 1.62 -2.27 -12.09
N GLN A 328 1.53 -1.41 -11.09
CA GLN A 328 1.78 0.03 -11.21
C GLN A 328 2.42 0.62 -9.97
N VAL A 329 3.22 1.67 -10.17
CA VAL A 329 3.70 2.58 -9.13
C VAL A 329 2.67 3.70 -8.96
N VAL A 330 2.35 4.04 -7.72
CA VAL A 330 1.31 5.01 -7.36
C VAL A 330 1.82 6.02 -6.34
N ASN A 331 1.10 7.14 -6.16
CA ASN A 331 1.47 8.23 -5.24
C ASN A 331 2.82 8.91 -5.60
N ALA A 332 3.18 8.89 -6.89
CA ALA A 332 4.44 9.44 -7.40
C ALA A 332 4.26 10.40 -8.58
N SER A 333 3.03 10.71 -8.95
CA SER A 333 2.75 11.62 -10.07
C SER A 333 2.80 13.08 -9.63
N PRO A 334 3.14 14.02 -10.52
CA PRO A 334 3.03 15.46 -10.24
C PRO A 334 1.66 15.88 -9.71
N ALA A 335 0.57 15.26 -10.20
CA ALA A 335 -0.79 15.54 -9.74
C ALA A 335 -0.99 15.15 -8.25
N ASP A 336 -0.36 14.09 -7.77
CA ASP A 336 -0.43 13.69 -6.35
C ASP A 336 0.24 14.76 -5.47
N ARG A 337 1.35 15.38 -5.95
CA ARG A 337 2.05 16.48 -5.28
C ARG A 337 1.25 17.79 -5.31
N GLU A 338 0.65 18.12 -6.45
CA GLU A 338 -0.04 19.41 -6.65
C GLU A 338 -1.21 19.60 -5.67
N ARG A 339 -1.85 18.53 -5.26
CA ARG A 339 -2.97 18.55 -4.29
C ARG A 339 -2.60 19.17 -2.94
N LEU A 340 -1.36 18.98 -2.52
CA LEU A 340 -0.87 19.43 -1.21
C LEU A 340 0.25 20.48 -1.32
N GLY A 341 0.87 20.63 -2.49
CA GLY A 341 2.12 21.37 -2.66
C GLY A 341 3.35 20.63 -2.12
N LEU A 342 3.20 19.36 -1.72
CA LEU A 342 4.26 18.45 -1.30
C LEU A 342 3.93 17.01 -1.72
N TRP A 343 4.94 16.12 -1.76
CA TRP A 343 4.74 14.72 -2.10
C TRP A 343 3.98 13.99 -0.97
N PRO A 344 3.13 12.97 -1.30
CA PRO A 344 2.40 12.21 -0.28
C PRO A 344 3.29 11.41 0.67
N SER A 345 4.44 10.97 0.19
CA SER A 345 5.49 10.25 0.92
C SER A 345 6.82 10.46 0.20
N ASP A 346 7.94 10.17 0.85
CA ASP A 346 9.24 10.03 0.19
C ASP A 346 9.34 8.72 -0.61
N HIS A 347 8.38 7.81 -0.40
CA HIS A 347 8.14 6.60 -1.17
C HIS A 347 6.90 6.71 -2.07
N ALA A 348 6.91 5.98 -3.17
CA ALA A 348 5.73 5.59 -3.94
C ALA A 348 5.20 4.25 -3.45
N GLY A 349 3.88 4.01 -3.61
CA GLY A 349 3.30 2.69 -3.42
C GLY A 349 3.45 1.81 -4.65
N VAL A 350 3.40 0.50 -4.46
CA VAL A 350 3.32 -0.48 -5.55
C VAL A 350 2.05 -1.29 -5.41
N VAL A 351 1.23 -1.29 -6.46
CA VAL A 351 -0.02 -2.05 -6.52
C VAL A 351 0.11 -3.12 -7.60
N ALA A 352 -0.19 -4.36 -7.25
CA ALA A 352 -0.21 -5.48 -8.19
C ALA A 352 -1.57 -6.19 -8.18
N THR A 353 -2.03 -6.61 -9.34
CA THR A 353 -3.16 -7.52 -9.51
C THR A 353 -2.64 -8.87 -9.94
N LEU A 354 -2.92 -9.88 -9.15
CA LEU A 354 -2.48 -11.25 -9.33
C LEU A 354 -3.70 -12.16 -9.48
N THR A 355 -3.58 -13.25 -10.23
CA THR A 355 -4.57 -14.34 -10.24
C THR A 355 -3.95 -15.58 -9.63
N LEU A 356 -4.54 -16.09 -8.55
CA LEU A 356 -4.14 -17.36 -7.95
C LEU A 356 -4.75 -18.52 -8.76
N ARG A 357 -3.91 -19.26 -9.46
CA ARG A 357 -4.35 -20.42 -10.24
C ARG A 357 -4.67 -21.61 -9.34
N SER A 358 -5.57 -22.49 -9.79
CA SER A 358 -5.68 -23.84 -9.21
C SER A 358 -4.33 -24.53 -9.40
N GLY A 359 -3.72 -25.01 -8.33
CA GLY A 359 -2.60 -25.92 -8.47
C GLY A 359 -3.04 -27.09 -9.36
N ALA A 360 -2.24 -27.44 -10.39
CA ALA A 360 -2.39 -28.74 -10.98
C ALA A 360 -2.26 -29.77 -9.84
N ALA A 361 -3.26 -30.61 -9.65
CA ALA A 361 -3.08 -31.77 -8.81
C ALA A 361 -1.81 -32.47 -9.33
N THR A 362 -0.78 -32.52 -8.52
CA THR A 362 0.35 -33.42 -8.82
C THR A 362 -0.17 -34.81 -8.61
N ASP A 363 -0.50 -35.48 -9.74
CA ASP A 363 -0.73 -36.90 -9.78
C ASP A 363 0.49 -37.67 -9.28
#